data_1f059dd796811b6e3c2d58f108a31fb7
#
_entry.id   1f059dd796811b6e3c2d58f108a31fb7
#
_cell.length_a   1.000
_cell.length_b   1.000
_cell.length_c   1.000
_cell.angle_alpha   90.00
_cell.angle_beta   90.00
_cell.angle_gamma   90.00
#
_symmetry.space_group_name_H-M   'P 1'
#
loop_
_entity.id
_entity.type
_entity.pdbx_description
1 polymer ?
#
loop_
_entity_poly.entity_id
_entity_poly.type
_entity_poly.pdbx_seq_one_letter_code
_entity_poly.pdbx_strand_id
1 'polypeptide(L)'
;MQLRYNAPVTFSFALICVLVMLLDQYVFPGFVGAYLSAPGADFSAAQPAHWFAVVLYVFGHESWTHLANNFLFLLLLGPILEEKYAPKPLLMMMFTTTIVTGIFNILMKQPPLVGASSLVFMMIMLVSFARTKAGDIPVSFILIFILFLLAELTRGAQNDNPSVSNLAHIVGGVCGTIFGFLKMAAGPGSDDSDAENSPQVPPPGRR
;
A
#
# COMPACT_ATOMS: atom_id res chain seq x y z
N MET A 1 -17.99 -19.12 -17.19
CA MET A 1 -17.24 -18.13 -16.39
C MET A 1 -16.09 -18.86 -15.71
N GLN A 2 -14.87 -18.34 -15.82
CA GLN A 2 -13.68 -18.90 -15.15
C GLN A 2 -13.19 -17.89 -14.11
N LEU A 3 -12.93 -18.37 -12.90
CA LEU A 3 -12.25 -17.57 -11.86
C LEU A 3 -10.79 -17.39 -12.29
N ARG A 4 -10.34 -16.14 -12.33
CA ARG A 4 -8.94 -15.81 -12.63
C ARG A 4 -8.26 -15.26 -11.37
N TYR A 5 -7.12 -15.80 -11.02
CA TYR A 5 -6.24 -15.27 -9.98
C TYR A 5 -5.41 -14.13 -10.60
N ASN A 6 -5.97 -12.91 -10.56
CA ASN A 6 -5.45 -11.76 -11.31
C ASN A 6 -4.65 -10.76 -10.47
N ALA A 7 -4.52 -10.99 -9.16
CA ALA A 7 -3.85 -10.06 -8.24
C ALA A 7 -3.05 -10.82 -7.16
N PRO A 8 -1.97 -11.52 -7.53
CA PRO A 8 -1.22 -12.37 -6.61
C PRO A 8 -0.63 -11.62 -5.41
N VAL A 9 -0.09 -10.43 -5.58
CA VAL A 9 0.47 -9.62 -4.48
C VAL A 9 -0.61 -9.20 -3.51
N THR A 10 -1.70 -8.64 -4.02
CA THR A 10 -2.82 -8.16 -3.21
C THR A 10 -3.46 -9.28 -2.39
N PHE A 11 -3.77 -10.41 -3.02
CA PHE A 11 -4.41 -11.53 -2.33
C PHE A 11 -3.48 -12.26 -1.36
N SER A 12 -2.19 -12.39 -1.70
CA SER A 12 -1.20 -12.97 -0.78
C SER A 12 -1.02 -12.08 0.44
N PHE A 13 -0.92 -10.77 0.27
CA PHE A 13 -0.84 -9.80 1.36
C PHE A 13 -2.08 -9.91 2.28
N ALA A 14 -3.27 -9.90 1.69
CA ALA A 14 -4.51 -10.03 2.45
C ALA A 14 -4.58 -11.36 3.22
N LEU A 15 -4.22 -12.47 2.59
CA LEU A 15 -4.16 -13.77 3.25
C LEU A 15 -3.22 -13.78 4.46
N ILE A 16 -2.02 -13.20 4.31
CA ILE A 16 -1.06 -13.09 5.42
C ILE A 16 -1.66 -12.29 6.58
N CYS A 17 -2.31 -11.14 6.31
CA CYS A 17 -2.97 -10.34 7.36
C CYS A 17 -4.05 -11.14 8.10
N VAL A 18 -4.88 -11.92 7.37
CA VAL A 18 -5.90 -12.79 8.00
C VAL A 18 -5.25 -13.85 8.88
N LEU A 19 -4.20 -14.53 8.37
CA LEU A 19 -3.48 -15.55 9.13
C LEU A 19 -2.84 -14.97 10.39
N VAL A 20 -2.24 -13.79 10.30
CA VAL A 20 -1.67 -13.07 11.46
C VAL A 20 -2.76 -12.72 12.47
N MET A 21 -3.92 -12.23 12.00
CA MET A 21 -5.05 -11.91 12.87
C MET A 21 -5.61 -13.14 13.58
N LEU A 22 -5.74 -14.27 12.87
CA LEU A 22 -6.15 -15.55 13.47
C LEU A 22 -5.14 -16.04 14.50
N LEU A 23 -3.84 -15.93 14.18
CA LEU A 23 -2.75 -16.29 15.08
C LEU A 23 -2.82 -15.46 16.37
N ASP A 24 -2.96 -14.13 16.25
CA ASP A 24 -3.04 -13.23 17.39
C ASP A 24 -4.27 -13.49 18.27
N GLN A 25 -5.43 -13.73 17.66
CA GLN A 25 -6.69 -13.86 18.40
C GLN A 25 -6.88 -15.24 19.06
N TYR A 26 -6.39 -16.33 18.44
CA TYR A 26 -6.77 -17.70 18.83
C TYR A 26 -5.61 -18.57 19.26
N VAL A 27 -4.36 -18.26 18.86
CA VAL A 27 -3.21 -19.13 19.13
C VAL A 27 -2.22 -18.46 20.08
N PHE A 28 -1.83 -17.23 19.83
CA PHE A 28 -0.86 -16.47 20.63
C PHE A 28 -1.39 -15.05 20.88
N PRO A 29 -2.31 -14.86 21.84
CA PRO A 29 -2.84 -13.54 22.14
C PRO A 29 -1.75 -12.53 22.49
N GLY A 30 -1.78 -11.35 21.82
CA GLY A 30 -0.78 -10.30 21.99
C GLY A 30 0.42 -10.42 21.03
N PHE A 31 0.42 -11.38 20.10
CA PHE A 31 1.49 -11.57 19.11
C PHE A 31 1.71 -10.31 18.25
N VAL A 32 0.63 -9.67 17.79
CA VAL A 32 0.71 -8.45 16.99
C VAL A 32 1.39 -7.32 17.78
N GLY A 33 0.96 -7.07 19.01
CA GLY A 33 1.53 -6.04 19.86
C GLY A 33 3.01 -6.28 20.19
N ALA A 34 3.39 -7.55 20.40
CA ALA A 34 4.75 -7.92 20.78
C ALA A 34 5.75 -7.92 19.61
N TYR A 35 5.34 -8.30 18.40
CA TYR A 35 6.27 -8.58 17.29
C TYR A 35 5.96 -7.81 16.00
N LEU A 36 4.73 -7.36 15.80
CA LEU A 36 4.29 -6.71 14.57
C LEU A 36 3.82 -5.26 14.82
N SER A 37 4.30 -4.64 15.86
CA SER A 37 4.04 -3.23 16.16
C SER A 37 5.33 -2.45 15.95
N ALA A 38 5.41 -1.61 14.91
CA ALA A 38 6.59 -0.81 14.65
C ALA A 38 6.76 0.22 15.78
N PRO A 39 7.91 0.25 16.44
CA PRO A 39 8.14 1.19 17.53
C PRO A 39 8.19 2.62 17.00
N GLY A 40 7.86 3.57 17.86
CA GLY A 40 8.02 4.98 17.60
C GLY A 40 9.01 5.60 18.56
N ALA A 41 8.50 6.27 19.62
CA ALA A 41 9.33 6.89 20.66
C ALA A 41 10.24 5.89 21.38
N ASP A 42 9.80 4.64 21.52
CA ASP A 42 10.53 3.57 22.23
C ASP A 42 11.53 2.82 21.34
N PHE A 43 11.83 3.33 20.15
CA PHE A 43 12.77 2.66 19.24
C PHE A 43 14.17 2.55 19.85
N SER A 44 14.72 1.35 19.78
CA SER A 44 16.12 1.07 20.15
C SER A 44 16.84 0.33 19.02
N ALA A 45 17.89 0.95 18.49
CA ALA A 45 18.71 0.35 17.44
C ALA A 45 19.44 -0.93 17.90
N ALA A 46 19.63 -1.11 19.21
CA ALA A 46 20.24 -2.29 19.81
C ALA A 46 19.30 -3.51 19.86
N GLN A 47 18.01 -3.33 19.59
CA GLN A 47 17.01 -4.39 19.59
C GLN A 47 16.69 -4.83 18.14
N PRO A 48 17.16 -5.99 17.69
CA PRO A 48 16.87 -6.46 16.31
C PRO A 48 15.37 -6.59 16.02
N ALA A 49 14.56 -6.94 17.02
CA ALA A 49 13.11 -7.06 16.88
C ALA A 49 12.45 -5.76 16.40
N HIS A 50 12.97 -4.59 16.81
CA HIS A 50 12.45 -3.30 16.37
C HIS A 50 12.63 -3.09 14.86
N TRP A 51 13.75 -3.52 14.28
CA TRP A 51 13.99 -3.43 12.83
C TRP A 51 13.07 -4.34 12.02
N PHE A 52 12.81 -5.55 12.52
CA PHE A 52 11.82 -6.45 11.89
C PHE A 52 10.41 -5.86 11.97
N ALA A 53 10.04 -5.31 13.12
CA ALA A 53 8.74 -4.69 13.31
C ALA A 53 8.50 -3.50 12.37
N VAL A 54 9.53 -2.71 12.03
CA VAL A 54 9.47 -1.61 11.05
C VAL A 54 9.03 -2.09 9.65
N VAL A 55 9.25 -3.36 9.33
CA VAL A 55 8.86 -3.96 8.04
C VAL A 55 7.55 -4.75 8.16
N LEU A 56 7.31 -5.36 9.31
CA LEU A 56 6.23 -6.34 9.47
C LEU A 56 4.92 -5.75 10.02
N TYR A 57 4.93 -4.51 10.53
CA TYR A 57 3.77 -3.87 11.17
C TYR A 57 2.55 -3.80 10.25
N VAL A 58 2.75 -3.74 8.94
CA VAL A 58 1.66 -3.67 7.94
C VAL A 58 0.79 -4.93 7.90
N PHE A 59 1.28 -6.06 8.40
CA PHE A 59 0.54 -7.31 8.48
C PHE A 59 -0.28 -7.43 9.78
N GLY A 60 0.10 -6.69 10.84
CA GLY A 60 -0.62 -6.68 12.11
C GLY A 60 -1.88 -5.81 12.05
N HIS A 61 -2.91 -6.18 12.81
CA HIS A 61 -4.12 -5.37 12.99
C HIS A 61 -4.64 -5.52 14.41
N GLU A 62 -5.12 -4.43 15.03
CA GLU A 62 -5.60 -4.42 16.41
C GLU A 62 -6.97 -5.09 16.58
N SER A 63 -7.76 -5.13 15.52
CA SER A 63 -9.13 -5.66 15.55
C SER A 63 -9.61 -6.10 14.17
N TRP A 64 -10.63 -6.94 14.13
CA TRP A 64 -11.32 -7.33 12.89
C TRP A 64 -11.91 -6.14 12.15
N THR A 65 -12.40 -5.12 12.86
CA THR A 65 -12.91 -3.89 12.24
C THR A 65 -11.78 -3.11 11.56
N HIS A 66 -10.61 -3.01 12.21
CA HIS A 66 -9.43 -2.37 11.62
C HIS A 66 -8.97 -3.11 10.35
N LEU A 67 -8.89 -4.44 10.41
CA LEU A 67 -8.56 -5.28 9.26
C LEU A 67 -9.58 -5.09 8.12
N ALA A 68 -10.88 -5.16 8.41
CA ALA A 68 -11.94 -5.02 7.41
C ALA A 68 -11.92 -3.65 6.72
N ASN A 69 -11.68 -2.58 7.46
CA ASN A 69 -11.57 -1.23 6.91
C ASN A 69 -10.38 -1.09 5.94
N ASN A 70 -9.23 -1.70 6.26
CA ASN A 70 -8.09 -1.73 5.36
C ASN A 70 -8.38 -2.61 4.14
N PHE A 71 -9.03 -3.76 4.32
CA PHE A 71 -9.34 -4.69 3.24
C PHE A 71 -10.33 -4.14 2.24
N LEU A 72 -11.29 -3.32 2.68
CA LEU A 72 -12.23 -2.67 1.76
C LEU A 72 -11.49 -1.94 0.64
N PHE A 73 -10.49 -1.16 0.98
CA PHE A 73 -9.70 -0.40 0.00
C PHE A 73 -8.62 -1.25 -0.67
N LEU A 74 -7.91 -2.07 0.08
CA LEU A 74 -6.83 -2.90 -0.43
C LEU A 74 -7.33 -3.89 -1.49
N LEU A 75 -8.45 -4.58 -1.25
CA LEU A 75 -9.03 -5.53 -2.21
C LEU A 75 -9.76 -4.84 -3.36
N LEU A 76 -10.22 -3.60 -3.17
CA LEU A 76 -10.81 -2.81 -4.25
C LEU A 76 -9.75 -2.23 -5.19
N LEU A 77 -8.70 -1.61 -4.63
CA LEU A 77 -7.70 -0.86 -5.39
C LEU A 77 -6.52 -1.72 -5.83
N GLY A 78 -6.11 -2.68 -4.99
CA GLY A 78 -4.94 -3.52 -5.23
C GLY A 78 -4.97 -4.24 -6.57
N PRO A 79 -6.04 -4.99 -6.93
CA PRO A 79 -6.12 -5.65 -8.22
C PRO A 79 -6.04 -4.68 -9.41
N ILE A 80 -6.64 -3.49 -9.31
CA ILE A 80 -6.59 -2.44 -10.35
C ILE A 80 -5.14 -1.95 -10.54
N LEU A 81 -4.45 -1.71 -9.43
CA LEU A 81 -3.07 -1.25 -9.45
C LEU A 81 -2.09 -2.34 -9.89
N GLU A 82 -2.36 -3.58 -9.51
CA GLU A 82 -1.54 -4.72 -9.89
C GLU A 82 -1.67 -5.03 -11.40
N GLU A 83 -2.87 -4.87 -11.96
CA GLU A 83 -3.08 -4.93 -13.41
C GLU A 83 -2.37 -3.79 -14.14
N LYS A 84 -2.41 -2.55 -13.59
CA LYS A 84 -1.80 -1.37 -14.22
C LYS A 84 -0.29 -1.36 -14.15
N TYR A 85 0.29 -1.70 -13.01
CA TYR A 85 1.72 -1.51 -12.73
C TYR A 85 2.50 -2.83 -12.70
N ALA A 86 1.85 -3.97 -12.90
CA ALA A 86 2.34 -5.33 -12.70
C ALA A 86 2.66 -5.67 -11.23
N PRO A 87 2.70 -6.97 -10.86
CA PRO A 87 2.87 -7.41 -9.48
C PRO A 87 4.16 -6.94 -8.81
N LYS A 88 5.30 -7.06 -9.50
CA LYS A 88 6.61 -6.75 -8.94
C LYS A 88 6.79 -5.24 -8.63
N PRO A 89 6.48 -4.31 -9.54
CA PRO A 89 6.50 -2.88 -9.23
C PRO A 89 5.56 -2.50 -8.09
N LEU A 90 4.32 -3.04 -8.05
CA LEU A 90 3.40 -2.77 -6.96
C LEU A 90 3.96 -3.25 -5.61
N LEU A 91 4.52 -4.45 -5.56
CA LEU A 91 5.18 -4.98 -4.36
C LEU A 91 6.32 -4.07 -3.89
N MET A 92 7.14 -3.57 -4.82
CA MET A 92 8.23 -2.64 -4.50
C MET A 92 7.70 -1.31 -3.93
N MET A 93 6.60 -0.77 -4.49
CA MET A 93 5.96 0.44 -3.96
C MET A 93 5.41 0.21 -2.55
N MET A 94 4.74 -0.92 -2.31
CA MET A 94 4.25 -1.30 -0.99
C MET A 94 5.40 -1.43 0.01
N PHE A 95 6.46 -2.13 -0.35
CA PHE A 95 7.63 -2.33 0.50
C PHE A 95 8.33 -1.00 0.85
N THR A 96 8.55 -0.15 -0.16
CA THR A 96 9.14 1.18 0.05
C THR A 96 8.27 2.04 0.97
N THR A 97 6.95 2.06 0.74
CA THR A 97 6.02 2.81 1.60
C THR A 97 6.07 2.30 3.05
N THR A 98 6.09 0.98 3.24
CA THR A 98 6.22 0.38 4.57
C THR A 98 7.46 0.87 5.31
N ILE A 99 8.64 0.78 4.67
CA ILE A 99 9.91 1.21 5.29
C ILE A 99 9.90 2.71 5.57
N VAL A 100 9.51 3.52 4.60
CA VAL A 100 9.49 4.99 4.75
C VAL A 100 8.55 5.39 5.88
N THR A 101 7.36 4.82 5.94
CA THR A 101 6.40 5.11 7.01
C THR A 101 6.92 4.69 8.39
N GLY A 102 7.48 3.48 8.51
CA GLY A 102 8.05 3.00 9.77
C GLY A 102 9.23 3.85 10.25
N ILE A 103 10.11 4.29 9.35
CA ILE A 103 11.22 5.19 9.67
C ILE A 103 10.68 6.56 10.12
N PHE A 104 9.70 7.13 9.42
CA PHE A 104 9.09 8.40 9.82
C PHE A 104 8.40 8.29 11.18
N ASN A 105 7.76 7.15 11.48
CA ASN A 105 7.15 6.89 12.79
C ASN A 105 8.19 7.02 13.91
N ILE A 106 9.37 6.45 13.72
CA ILE A 106 10.50 6.54 14.68
C ILE A 106 11.02 7.97 14.80
N LEU A 107 11.31 8.62 13.66
CA LEU A 107 11.88 9.97 13.64
C LEU A 107 10.97 11.00 14.31
N MET A 108 9.67 10.87 14.10
CA MET A 108 8.66 11.75 14.71
C MET A 108 8.22 11.32 16.10
N LYS A 109 8.83 10.27 16.67
CA LYS A 109 8.55 9.73 18.02
C LYS A 109 7.05 9.48 18.24
N GLN A 110 6.39 8.92 17.23
CA GLN A 110 4.97 8.62 17.30
C GLN A 110 4.69 7.42 18.22
N PRO A 111 3.44 7.16 18.61
CA PRO A 111 3.04 5.90 19.23
C PRO A 111 3.38 4.70 18.33
N PRO A 112 3.44 3.48 18.90
CA PRO A 112 3.65 2.27 18.11
C PRO A 112 2.65 2.14 16.97
N LEU A 113 3.13 1.73 15.78
CA LEU A 113 2.35 1.70 14.54
C LEU A 113 2.01 0.26 14.15
N VAL A 114 0.74 0.02 13.85
CA VAL A 114 0.21 -1.27 13.41
C VAL A 114 -0.83 -1.06 12.29
N GLY A 115 -0.83 -1.92 11.28
CA GLY A 115 -1.84 -1.92 10.22
C GLY A 115 -1.34 -1.51 8.85
N ALA A 116 -2.15 -1.86 7.83
CA ALA A 116 -1.87 -1.61 6.42
C ALA A 116 -2.33 -0.22 5.93
N SER A 117 -2.78 0.66 6.81
CA SER A 117 -3.42 1.93 6.42
C SER A 117 -2.51 2.84 5.58
N SER A 118 -1.20 2.89 5.84
CA SER A 118 -0.25 3.62 4.99
C SER A 118 -0.22 3.11 3.54
N LEU A 119 -0.35 1.78 3.35
CA LEU A 119 -0.44 1.17 2.03
C LEU A 119 -1.78 1.49 1.36
N VAL A 120 -2.87 1.50 2.12
CA VAL A 120 -4.19 1.90 1.62
C VAL A 120 -4.15 3.34 1.10
N PHE A 121 -3.59 4.28 1.87
CA PHE A 121 -3.48 5.67 1.44
C PHE A 121 -2.53 5.84 0.25
N MET A 122 -1.44 5.10 0.19
CA MET A 122 -0.58 5.02 -0.99
C MET A 122 -1.38 4.57 -2.23
N MET A 123 -2.19 3.52 -2.11
CA MET A 123 -3.00 3.00 -3.21
C MET A 123 -4.09 3.98 -3.65
N ILE A 124 -4.76 4.67 -2.71
CA ILE A 124 -5.77 5.69 -3.00
C ILE A 124 -5.18 6.83 -3.85
N MET A 125 -4.00 7.31 -3.48
CA MET A 125 -3.33 8.35 -4.26
C MET A 125 -2.83 7.83 -5.61
N LEU A 126 -2.22 6.65 -5.62
CA LEU A 126 -1.63 6.04 -6.82
C LEU A 126 -2.69 5.70 -7.89
N VAL A 127 -3.89 5.22 -7.49
CA VAL A 127 -4.95 4.86 -8.45
C VAL A 127 -5.44 6.06 -9.26
N SER A 128 -5.34 7.27 -8.72
CA SER A 128 -5.70 8.51 -9.41
C SER A 128 -4.90 8.70 -10.70
N PHE A 129 -3.68 8.15 -10.77
CA PHE A 129 -2.81 8.22 -11.93
C PHE A 129 -2.96 7.03 -12.89
N ALA A 130 -3.78 6.03 -12.56
CA ALA A 130 -3.82 4.77 -13.31
C ALA A 130 -4.24 4.93 -14.78
N ARG A 131 -5.01 5.96 -15.12
CA ARG A 131 -5.49 6.26 -16.49
C ARG A 131 -5.00 7.59 -17.05
N THR A 132 -4.00 8.21 -16.41
CA THR A 132 -3.49 9.54 -16.79
C THR A 132 -2.37 9.41 -17.81
N LYS A 133 -2.36 10.29 -18.81
CA LYS A 133 -1.29 10.40 -19.80
C LYS A 133 -0.11 11.18 -19.21
N ALA A 134 1.08 10.96 -19.76
CA ALA A 134 2.27 11.72 -19.38
C ALA A 134 2.04 13.23 -19.59
N GLY A 135 2.32 14.02 -18.56
CA GLY A 135 2.18 15.49 -18.58
C GLY A 135 0.83 16.01 -18.06
N ASP A 136 -0.19 15.16 -17.86
CA ASP A 136 -1.47 15.59 -17.35
C ASP A 136 -1.59 15.40 -15.83
N ILE A 137 -2.25 16.32 -15.14
CA ILE A 137 -2.63 16.14 -13.73
C ILE A 137 -4.10 15.76 -13.68
N PRO A 138 -4.46 14.55 -13.19
CA PRO A 138 -5.86 14.13 -13.15
C PRO A 138 -6.65 14.97 -12.14
N VAL A 139 -7.83 15.44 -12.54
CA VAL A 139 -8.75 16.15 -11.62
C VAL A 139 -9.13 15.27 -10.42
N SER A 140 -9.28 13.96 -10.64
CA SER A 140 -9.54 13.00 -9.56
C SER A 140 -8.44 13.01 -8.50
N PHE A 141 -7.16 13.12 -8.90
CA PHE A 141 -6.06 13.28 -7.96
C PHE A 141 -6.22 14.52 -7.08
N ILE A 142 -6.52 15.67 -7.69
CA ILE A 142 -6.70 16.92 -6.95
C ILE A 142 -7.83 16.80 -5.94
N LEU A 143 -8.98 16.26 -6.37
CA LEU A 143 -10.14 16.08 -5.49
C LEU A 143 -9.86 15.09 -4.35
N ILE A 144 -9.27 13.96 -4.65
CA ILE A 144 -8.91 12.94 -3.64
C ILE A 144 -7.88 13.51 -2.67
N PHE A 145 -6.87 14.25 -3.15
CA PHE A 145 -5.87 14.90 -2.32
C PHE A 145 -6.49 15.92 -1.35
N ILE A 146 -7.40 16.76 -1.85
CA ILE A 146 -8.11 17.74 -1.01
C ILE A 146 -8.96 17.03 0.05
N LEU A 147 -9.75 16.03 -0.34
CA LEU A 147 -10.58 15.26 0.58
C LEU A 147 -9.74 14.52 1.63
N PHE A 148 -8.62 13.93 1.20
CA PHE A 148 -7.66 13.29 2.09
C PHE A 148 -7.10 14.29 3.12
N LEU A 149 -6.62 15.44 2.66
CA LEU A 149 -6.07 16.47 3.54
C LEU A 149 -7.10 16.98 4.55
N LEU A 150 -8.33 17.25 4.10
CA LEU A 150 -9.43 17.64 4.97
C LEU A 150 -9.76 16.56 6.00
N ALA A 151 -9.81 15.29 5.58
CA ALA A 151 -10.07 14.17 6.49
C ALA A 151 -8.99 14.06 7.57
N GLU A 152 -7.71 14.18 7.21
CA GLU A 152 -6.60 14.11 8.18
C GLU A 152 -6.58 15.32 9.12
N LEU A 153 -6.85 16.53 8.62
CA LEU A 153 -6.96 17.73 9.46
C LEU A 153 -8.12 17.62 10.46
N THR A 154 -9.28 17.13 10.02
CA THR A 154 -10.44 16.96 10.92
C THR A 154 -10.21 15.87 11.96
N ARG A 155 -9.56 14.75 11.59
CA ARG A 155 -9.17 13.70 12.54
C ARG A 155 -8.17 14.22 13.57
N GLY A 156 -7.15 14.96 13.14
CA GLY A 156 -6.17 15.56 14.04
C GLY A 156 -6.80 16.55 15.03
N ALA A 157 -7.86 17.26 14.63
CA ALA A 157 -8.57 18.21 15.49
C ALA A 157 -9.55 17.53 16.48
N GLN A 158 -10.01 16.32 16.19
CA GLN A 158 -11.02 15.59 16.98
C GLN A 158 -10.46 14.51 17.89
N ASN A 159 -9.21 14.10 17.68
CA ASN A 159 -8.63 12.97 18.40
C ASN A 159 -7.85 13.45 19.63
N ASP A 160 -8.49 13.29 20.81
CA ASP A 160 -7.79 13.19 22.08
C ASP A 160 -7.06 11.84 22.26
N ASN A 161 -7.16 10.93 21.26
CA ASN A 161 -6.62 9.58 21.35
C ASN A 161 -5.58 9.33 20.23
N PRO A 162 -4.29 9.22 20.56
CA PRO A 162 -3.19 9.12 19.60
C PRO A 162 -3.07 7.74 18.90
N SER A 163 -4.05 6.84 19.07
CA SER A 163 -3.97 5.47 18.55
C SER A 163 -4.07 5.34 17.02
N VAL A 164 -4.49 6.38 16.31
CA VAL A 164 -4.49 6.39 14.84
C VAL A 164 -3.39 7.32 14.37
N SER A 165 -2.35 6.75 13.77
CA SER A 165 -1.23 7.53 13.24
C SER A 165 -1.63 8.28 11.97
N ASN A 166 -2.12 9.52 12.12
CA ASN A 166 -2.35 10.44 10.99
C ASN A 166 -1.08 10.60 10.14
N LEU A 167 0.10 10.53 10.78
CA LEU A 167 1.38 10.58 10.10
C LEU A 167 1.55 9.43 9.10
N ALA A 168 1.19 8.20 9.48
CA ALA A 168 1.29 7.04 8.58
C ALA A 168 0.42 7.21 7.33
N HIS A 169 -0.76 7.79 7.47
CA HIS A 169 -1.65 8.10 6.35
C HIS A 169 -1.05 9.16 5.42
N ILE A 170 -0.51 10.24 6.00
CA ILE A 170 0.14 11.32 5.23
C ILE A 170 1.34 10.78 4.47
N VAL A 171 2.21 10.03 5.13
CA VAL A 171 3.41 9.42 4.50
C VAL A 171 3.01 8.46 3.38
N GLY A 172 2.00 7.61 3.62
CA GLY A 172 1.45 6.71 2.60
C GLY A 172 0.93 7.47 1.38
N GLY A 173 0.12 8.51 1.61
CA GLY A 173 -0.40 9.36 0.55
C GLY A 173 0.70 10.07 -0.26
N VAL A 174 1.73 10.60 0.41
CA VAL A 174 2.90 11.20 -0.25
C VAL A 174 3.65 10.18 -1.10
N CYS A 175 3.90 8.97 -0.59
CA CYS A 175 4.53 7.90 -1.36
C CYS A 175 3.72 7.56 -2.62
N GLY A 176 2.39 7.39 -2.50
CA GLY A 176 1.52 7.11 -3.64
C GLY A 176 1.54 8.23 -4.68
N THR A 177 1.57 9.47 -4.25
CA THR A 177 1.69 10.65 -5.12
C THR A 177 3.01 10.64 -5.88
N ILE A 178 4.14 10.43 -5.19
CA ILE A 178 5.48 10.37 -5.79
C ILE A 178 5.54 9.22 -6.82
N PHE A 179 5.07 8.03 -6.47
CA PHE A 179 5.05 6.90 -7.41
C PHE A 179 4.17 7.17 -8.62
N GLY A 180 3.02 7.83 -8.44
CA GLY A 180 2.14 8.23 -9.53
C GLY A 180 2.86 9.15 -10.53
N PHE A 181 3.51 10.19 -10.05
CA PHE A 181 4.28 11.11 -10.91
C PHE A 181 5.49 10.43 -11.56
N LEU A 182 6.25 9.60 -10.84
CA LEU A 182 7.40 8.88 -11.40
C LEU A 182 6.98 7.91 -12.52
N LYS A 183 5.89 7.16 -12.33
CA LYS A 183 5.37 6.24 -13.34
C LYS A 183 4.77 6.96 -14.54
N MET A 184 4.16 8.11 -14.33
CA MET A 184 3.66 8.97 -15.39
C MET A 184 4.81 9.55 -16.24
N ALA A 185 5.90 10.00 -15.59
CA ALA A 185 7.08 10.55 -16.26
C ALA A 185 7.88 9.50 -17.05
N ALA A 186 7.86 8.22 -16.59
CA ALA A 186 8.56 7.13 -17.30
C ALA A 186 7.88 6.69 -18.61
N GLY A 187 6.66 7.17 -18.89
CA GLY A 187 5.88 6.77 -20.05
C GLY A 187 5.35 5.32 -19.99
N PRO A 188 4.61 4.85 -21.02
CA PRO A 188 4.27 3.44 -21.17
C PRO A 188 5.57 2.64 -21.27
N GLY A 189 5.72 1.61 -20.45
CA GLY A 189 6.96 0.87 -20.28
C GLY A 189 7.48 0.30 -21.59
N SER A 190 8.81 0.24 -21.71
CA SER A 190 9.56 -0.35 -22.81
C SER A 190 9.30 -1.87 -23.03
N ASP A 191 8.40 -2.46 -22.27
CA ASP A 191 8.04 -3.89 -22.40
C ASP A 191 7.08 -4.15 -23.57
N ASP A 192 6.43 -3.12 -24.15
CA ASP A 192 5.58 -3.26 -25.34
C ASP A 192 6.39 -3.29 -26.65
N SER A 193 7.69 -2.97 -26.61
CA SER A 193 8.54 -2.98 -27.82
C SER A 193 8.83 -4.38 -28.36
N ASP A 194 8.69 -5.41 -27.52
CA ASP A 194 8.95 -6.80 -27.92
C ASP A 194 7.72 -7.46 -28.59
N ALA A 195 6.52 -6.90 -28.38
CA ALA A 195 5.30 -7.41 -29.01
C ALA A 195 5.15 -6.90 -30.46
N GLU A 196 5.67 -5.72 -30.78
CA GLU A 196 5.57 -5.13 -32.13
C GLU A 196 6.61 -5.71 -33.10
N ASN A 197 7.66 -6.35 -32.59
CA ASN A 197 8.73 -6.97 -33.38
C ASN A 197 8.56 -8.48 -33.62
N SER A 198 7.41 -9.04 -33.29
CA SER A 198 7.11 -10.43 -33.62
C SER A 198 6.88 -10.56 -35.13
N PRO A 199 7.57 -11.47 -35.85
CA PRO A 199 7.38 -11.66 -37.29
C PRO A 199 5.92 -11.99 -37.60
N GLN A 200 5.25 -11.13 -38.37
CA GLN A 200 3.88 -11.39 -38.84
C GLN A 200 3.90 -12.66 -39.68
N VAL A 201 3.30 -13.73 -39.16
CA VAL A 201 3.06 -14.95 -39.93
C VAL A 201 2.05 -14.61 -41.04
N PRO A 202 2.41 -14.76 -42.33
CA PRO A 202 1.46 -14.46 -43.42
C PRO A 202 0.26 -15.38 -43.32
N PRO A 203 -0.97 -14.89 -43.69
CA PRO A 203 -2.18 -15.70 -43.64
C PRO A 203 -2.05 -16.90 -44.59
N PRO A 204 -2.56 -18.09 -44.23
CA PRO A 204 -2.54 -19.25 -45.10
C PRO A 204 -3.28 -18.96 -46.41
N GLY A 205 -2.59 -19.16 -47.54
CA GLY A 205 -3.13 -18.93 -48.86
C GLY A 205 -4.41 -19.77 -49.10
N ARG A 206 -5.48 -19.09 -49.50
CA ARG A 206 -6.68 -19.76 -50.01
C ARG A 206 -6.31 -20.48 -51.31
N ARG A 207 -6.44 -21.79 -51.33
CA ARG A 207 -6.59 -22.58 -52.54
C ARG A 207 -8.07 -22.87 -52.77
#